data_7471d3c2a3a811d5af832272cad38ae1
#
_entry.id   7471d3c2a3a811d5af832272cad38ae1
#
_cell.length_a   1.000
_cell.length_b   1.000
_cell.length_c   1.000
_cell.angle_alpha   90.00
_cell.angle_beta   90.00
_cell.angle_gamma   90.00
#
_symmetry.space_group_name_H-M   'P 1'
#
loop_
_entity.id
_entity.type
_entity.pdbx_description
1 polymer ?
#
loop_
_entity_poly.entity_id
_entity_poly.type
_entity_poly.pdbx_seq_one_letter_code
_entity_poly.pdbx_strand_id
1 'polypeptide(L)'
;MTIGNRNLPTLLLALTLGSAVAASAQDPKQPDPAQPPPKQPDPKQIVQQVVNTELTTVKADQSRWLYYEVDRKPNSVVSQWVAQTPKGELRRIVKENSHKLSDAEQHQKMDAFLQDSSAQARDRKKLQEDDRQTVDLLTLLPQAFLWTCGGTQDTQMTLHFKPNPTFHAPNREARVLSGVEGDLVVNSSQHRIISLKGQLIHDVKFGGGLLGELKAGGTFDIERREMSQGEWQITETHVHLQGHMLLFKSVSEQQDDEKSNFKLLPSSFSSDQAESELLQKGDLATN
;
A
#
# COMPACT_ATOMS: atom_id res chain seq x y z
N MET A 1 41.73 -20.48 22.36
CA MET A 1 42.05 -21.77 23.02
C MET A 1 41.13 -22.80 22.43
N THR A 2 41.59 -23.43 21.40
CA THR A 2 41.96 -24.85 21.25
C THR A 2 40.72 -25.75 21.03
N ILE A 3 40.39 -26.13 19.75
CA ILE A 3 40.86 -27.29 18.95
C ILE A 3 40.27 -28.62 19.46
N GLY A 4 39.73 -29.40 18.51
CA GLY A 4 39.55 -30.84 18.61
C GLY A 4 38.44 -31.38 17.69
N ASN A 5 38.65 -31.61 16.58
CA ASN A 5 38.94 -32.50 15.46
C ASN A 5 39.02 -33.99 15.82
N ARG A 6 38.54 -34.88 14.90
CA ARG A 6 38.82 -36.32 14.66
C ARG A 6 37.57 -37.23 14.75
N ASN A 7 37.35 -38.23 13.94
CA ASN A 7 37.93 -38.82 12.72
C ASN A 7 37.00 -39.98 12.36
N LEU A 8 36.87 -40.28 11.10
CA LEU A 8 36.53 -41.65 10.61
C LEU A 8 37.66 -42.64 11.01
N PRO A 9 37.39 -43.96 11.10
CA PRO A 9 37.50 -44.77 9.88
C PRO A 9 36.69 -46.08 9.83
N THR A 10 36.61 -46.63 8.65
CA THR A 10 37.10 -47.93 8.13
C THR A 10 36.10 -49.09 8.01
N LEU A 11 35.85 -49.41 6.79
CA LEU A 11 35.76 -50.69 6.04
C LEU A 11 35.86 -52.00 6.83
N LEU A 12 34.92 -52.89 6.62
CA LEU A 12 35.19 -54.34 6.62
C LEU A 12 34.26 -55.10 5.66
N LEU A 13 34.91 -55.78 4.74
CA LEU A 13 34.42 -56.68 3.71
C LEU A 13 34.18 -58.07 4.32
N ALA A 14 33.04 -58.72 4.07
CA ALA A 14 32.90 -60.16 4.23
C ALA A 14 31.95 -60.74 3.16
N LEU A 15 32.52 -61.53 2.31
CA LEU A 15 31.85 -62.46 1.40
C LEU A 15 31.26 -63.63 2.19
N THR A 16 29.99 -64.03 1.85
CA THR A 16 29.59 -65.44 1.86
C THR A 16 28.40 -65.71 0.91
N LEU A 17 28.65 -66.52 -0.04
CA LEU A 17 27.89 -67.65 -0.64
C LEU A 17 26.36 -67.55 -0.76
N GLY A 18 26.00 -67.79 -1.97
CA GLY A 18 24.77 -67.97 -2.65
C GLY A 18 23.69 -68.90 -2.03
N SER A 19 22.46 -68.49 -2.36
CA SER A 19 21.35 -69.42 -2.47
C SER A 19 20.40 -68.84 -3.56
N ALA A 20 20.16 -69.62 -4.58
CA ALA A 20 19.20 -69.36 -5.64
C ALA A 20 17.82 -69.34 -5.05
N VAL A 21 17.11 -68.24 -5.15
CA VAL A 21 15.66 -68.15 -4.90
C VAL A 21 14.96 -67.70 -6.18
N ALA A 22 13.93 -68.47 -6.52
CA ALA A 22 13.14 -68.34 -7.69
C ALA A 22 12.63 -66.87 -7.93
N ALA A 23 12.78 -66.40 -9.17
CA ALA A 23 12.20 -65.14 -9.63
C ALA A 23 10.69 -65.30 -9.68
N SER A 24 9.97 -64.73 -8.71
CA SER A 24 8.56 -64.44 -8.87
C SER A 24 8.48 -63.16 -9.72
N ALA A 25 7.89 -63.26 -10.89
CA ALA A 25 7.53 -62.13 -11.71
C ALA A 25 6.58 -61.23 -10.92
N GLN A 26 7.07 -60.06 -10.47
CA GLN A 26 6.19 -59.01 -9.96
C GLN A 26 5.58 -58.31 -11.17
N ASP A 27 4.25 -58.30 -11.21
CA ASP A 27 3.48 -57.46 -12.12
C ASP A 27 3.93 -56.01 -12.06
N PRO A 28 4.02 -55.30 -13.19
CA PRO A 28 4.37 -53.90 -13.20
C PRO A 28 3.32 -53.13 -12.38
N LYS A 29 3.78 -52.58 -11.25
CA LYS A 29 2.98 -51.71 -10.38
C LYS A 29 2.37 -50.61 -11.22
N GLN A 30 1.07 -50.61 -11.33
CA GLN A 30 0.29 -49.58 -11.99
C GLN A 30 0.71 -48.21 -11.37
N PRO A 31 1.02 -47.19 -12.17
CA PRO A 31 1.38 -45.90 -11.61
C PRO A 31 0.21 -45.38 -10.76
N ASP A 32 0.50 -44.97 -9.55
CA ASP A 32 -0.45 -44.33 -8.65
C ASP A 32 -1.17 -43.20 -9.43
N PRO A 33 -2.51 -43.08 -9.32
CA PRO A 33 -3.23 -42.01 -9.95
C PRO A 33 -2.61 -40.69 -9.48
N ALA A 34 -2.09 -39.91 -10.44
CA ALA A 34 -1.45 -38.65 -10.19
C ALA A 34 -2.34 -37.83 -9.24
N GLN A 35 -1.79 -37.42 -8.10
CA GLN A 35 -2.49 -36.50 -7.18
C GLN A 35 -2.94 -35.30 -8.00
N PRO A 36 -4.23 -34.89 -7.89
CA PRO A 36 -4.69 -33.73 -8.59
C PRO A 36 -3.79 -32.53 -8.19
N PRO A 37 -3.41 -31.65 -9.15
CA PRO A 37 -2.56 -30.50 -8.85
C PRO A 37 -3.17 -29.71 -7.69
N PRO A 38 -2.37 -29.18 -6.78
CA PRO A 38 -2.86 -28.41 -5.64
C PRO A 38 -3.80 -27.32 -6.17
N LYS A 39 -5.01 -27.30 -5.65
CA LYS A 39 -6.04 -26.35 -6.05
C LYS A 39 -5.51 -24.96 -5.77
N GLN A 40 -5.30 -24.17 -6.81
CA GLN A 40 -4.90 -22.77 -6.64
C GLN A 40 -5.92 -22.07 -5.74
N PRO A 41 -5.47 -21.28 -4.76
CA PRO A 41 -6.38 -20.56 -3.89
C PRO A 41 -7.27 -19.62 -4.73
N ASP A 42 -8.52 -19.49 -4.36
CA ASP A 42 -9.47 -18.59 -5.02
C ASP A 42 -8.97 -17.14 -4.89
N PRO A 43 -8.73 -16.42 -5.99
CA PRO A 43 -8.23 -15.05 -5.96
C PRO A 43 -9.10 -14.13 -5.10
N LYS A 44 -10.42 -14.31 -5.10
CA LYS A 44 -11.33 -13.53 -4.26
C LYS A 44 -11.11 -13.80 -2.77
N GLN A 45 -10.80 -15.02 -2.37
CA GLN A 45 -10.49 -15.37 -0.98
C GLN A 45 -9.17 -14.74 -0.54
N ILE A 46 -8.16 -14.69 -1.43
CA ILE A 46 -6.89 -13.99 -1.17
C ILE A 46 -7.17 -12.49 -0.90
N VAL A 47 -7.93 -11.84 -1.78
CA VAL A 47 -8.29 -10.43 -1.61
C VAL A 47 -9.05 -10.21 -0.31
N GLN A 48 -9.96 -11.11 0.06
CA GLN A 48 -10.69 -11.02 1.33
C GLN A 48 -9.76 -11.10 2.54
N GLN A 49 -8.73 -11.97 2.51
CA GLN A 49 -7.73 -12.07 3.57
C GLN A 49 -6.89 -10.79 3.66
N VAL A 50 -6.43 -10.29 2.52
CA VAL A 50 -5.67 -9.03 2.44
C VAL A 50 -6.49 -7.87 3.01
N VAL A 51 -7.72 -7.70 2.57
CA VAL A 51 -8.62 -6.65 3.07
C VAL A 51 -8.84 -6.78 4.59
N ASN A 52 -9.09 -7.98 5.09
CA ASN A 52 -9.25 -8.20 6.53
C ASN A 52 -7.99 -7.82 7.32
N THR A 53 -6.81 -8.14 6.80
CA THR A 53 -5.53 -7.76 7.40
C THR A 53 -5.36 -6.24 7.40
N GLU A 54 -5.59 -5.58 6.26
CA GLU A 54 -5.49 -4.11 6.16
C GLU A 54 -6.47 -3.41 7.13
N LEU A 55 -7.73 -3.83 7.16
CA LEU A 55 -8.73 -3.26 8.05
C LEU A 55 -8.40 -3.46 9.54
N THR A 56 -7.80 -4.60 9.88
CA THR A 56 -7.34 -4.88 11.26
C THR A 56 -6.17 -3.99 11.61
N THR A 57 -5.21 -3.85 10.70
CA THR A 57 -4.03 -3.01 10.90
C THR A 57 -4.42 -1.53 11.05
N VAL A 58 -5.25 -0.99 10.15
CA VAL A 58 -5.70 0.42 10.22
C VAL A 58 -6.36 0.72 11.57
N LYS A 59 -7.15 -0.21 12.13
CA LYS A 59 -7.78 -0.03 13.45
C LYS A 59 -6.79 -0.07 14.62
N ALA A 60 -5.72 -0.86 14.49
CA ALA A 60 -4.72 -1.05 15.54
C ALA A 60 -3.58 -0.03 15.45
N ASP A 61 -3.35 0.54 14.27
CA ASP A 61 -2.24 1.45 14.01
C ASP A 61 -2.39 2.76 14.79
N GLN A 62 -1.41 3.03 15.62
CA GLN A 62 -1.24 4.25 16.39
C GLN A 62 0.11 4.89 16.08
N SER A 63 0.78 4.41 15.05
CA SER A 63 2.08 4.90 14.64
C SER A 63 1.98 6.36 14.15
N ARG A 64 3.04 7.10 14.37
CA ARG A 64 3.21 8.45 13.86
C ARG A 64 4.54 8.53 13.16
N TRP A 65 4.53 9.22 12.05
CA TRP A 65 5.68 9.28 11.17
C TRP A 65 6.14 10.71 10.93
N LEU A 66 7.42 10.85 10.73
CA LEU A 66 8.04 12.02 10.11
C LEU A 66 8.55 11.57 8.76
N TYR A 67 8.25 12.33 7.72
CA TYR A 67 8.66 12.03 6.35
C TYR A 67 8.85 13.29 5.53
N TYR A 68 9.54 13.15 4.41
CA TYR A 68 9.62 14.18 3.38
C TYR A 68 8.62 13.87 2.27
N GLU A 69 7.90 14.89 1.83
CA GLU A 69 6.84 14.79 0.82
C GLU A 69 7.07 15.80 -0.31
N VAL A 70 6.83 15.36 -1.53
CA VAL A 70 6.74 16.20 -2.72
C VAL A 70 5.38 15.97 -3.37
N ASP A 71 4.46 16.92 -3.17
CA ASP A 71 3.11 16.88 -3.74
C ASP A 71 3.05 17.79 -4.97
N ARG A 72 2.76 17.20 -6.12
CA ARG A 72 2.65 17.89 -7.41
C ARG A 72 1.22 17.84 -7.90
N LYS A 73 0.65 19.00 -8.10
CA LYS A 73 -0.67 19.24 -8.71
C LYS A 73 -0.51 20.15 -9.92
N PRO A 74 -1.50 20.28 -10.82
CA PRO A 74 -1.36 21.08 -12.06
C PRO A 74 -0.87 22.50 -11.83
N ASN A 75 -1.25 23.12 -10.72
CA ASN A 75 -0.94 24.52 -10.43
C ASN A 75 -0.14 24.70 -9.14
N SER A 76 0.35 23.64 -8.54
CA SER A 76 1.05 23.70 -7.25
C SER A 76 2.01 22.54 -7.08
N VAL A 77 3.26 22.86 -6.75
CA VAL A 77 4.26 21.87 -6.34
C VAL A 77 4.74 22.28 -4.96
N VAL A 78 4.57 21.41 -3.97
CA VAL A 78 5.00 21.63 -2.59
C VAL A 78 6.01 20.58 -2.19
N SER A 79 7.17 21.01 -1.69
CA SER A 79 8.16 20.13 -1.08
C SER A 79 8.25 20.44 0.40
N GLN A 80 8.06 19.47 1.26
CA GLN A 80 7.90 19.69 2.69
C GLN A 80 8.37 18.51 3.54
N TRP A 81 8.75 18.79 4.78
CA TRP A 81 8.82 17.80 5.84
C TRP A 81 7.51 17.79 6.60
N VAL A 82 7.00 16.62 6.90
CA VAL A 82 5.74 16.41 7.62
C VAL A 82 6.00 15.61 8.87
N ALA A 83 5.49 16.06 10.00
CA ALA A 83 5.49 15.32 11.26
C ALA A 83 4.05 15.09 11.73
N GLN A 84 3.64 13.83 11.85
CA GLN A 84 2.33 13.46 12.38
C GLN A 84 2.32 13.67 13.89
N THR A 85 1.37 14.47 14.38
CA THR A 85 1.24 14.82 15.80
C THR A 85 -0.19 14.58 16.31
N PRO A 86 -0.41 14.57 17.63
CA PRO A 86 -1.77 14.52 18.18
C PRO A 86 -2.67 15.69 17.77
N LYS A 87 -2.07 16.80 17.32
CA LYS A 87 -2.79 18.00 16.88
C LYS A 87 -3.07 18.03 15.37
N GLY A 88 -2.58 17.06 14.62
CA GLY A 88 -2.62 16.97 13.16
C GLY A 88 -1.22 16.91 12.56
N GLU A 89 -1.09 17.12 11.27
CA GLU A 89 0.20 17.07 10.58
C GLU A 89 0.87 18.47 10.60
N LEU A 90 1.98 18.57 11.35
CA LEU A 90 2.81 19.77 11.31
C LEU A 90 3.72 19.70 10.07
N ARG A 91 3.63 20.71 9.22
CA ARG A 91 4.34 20.78 7.95
C ARG A 91 5.36 21.91 7.95
N ARG A 92 6.62 21.56 7.70
CA ARG A 92 7.67 22.53 7.36
C ARG A 92 7.81 22.58 5.85
N ILE A 93 7.21 23.58 5.22
CA ILE A 93 7.27 23.79 3.77
C ILE A 93 8.63 24.35 3.40
N VAL A 94 9.39 23.59 2.61
CA VAL A 94 10.73 23.99 2.15
C VAL A 94 10.65 24.76 0.84
N LYS A 95 9.73 24.33 -0.05
CA LYS A 95 9.57 24.93 -1.37
C LYS A 95 8.09 24.92 -1.78
N GLU A 96 7.62 26.04 -2.30
CA GLU A 96 6.32 26.18 -2.97
C GLU A 96 6.55 26.63 -4.42
N ASN A 97 6.18 25.78 -5.37
CA ASN A 97 6.47 25.96 -6.80
C ASN A 97 7.99 26.18 -7.03
N SER A 98 8.37 27.31 -7.62
CA SER A 98 9.78 27.67 -7.82
C SER A 98 10.39 28.44 -6.64
N HIS A 99 9.58 28.85 -5.64
CA HIS A 99 10.02 29.65 -4.51
C HIS A 99 10.52 28.76 -3.37
N LYS A 100 11.80 28.87 -3.03
CA LYS A 100 12.38 28.27 -1.82
C LYS A 100 12.07 29.20 -0.65
N LEU A 101 11.38 28.68 0.38
CA LEU A 101 11.03 29.46 1.55
C LEU A 101 12.26 29.71 2.42
N SER A 102 12.42 30.94 2.89
CA SER A 102 13.40 31.30 3.91
C SER A 102 13.05 30.64 5.25
N ASP A 103 14.03 30.50 6.14
CA ASP A 103 13.80 29.96 7.48
C ASP A 103 12.70 30.69 8.23
N ALA A 104 12.65 32.05 8.10
CA ALA A 104 11.62 32.86 8.73
C ALA A 104 10.20 32.51 8.20
N GLU A 105 10.03 32.34 6.90
CA GLU A 105 8.74 31.93 6.30
C GLU A 105 8.32 30.54 6.74
N GLN A 106 9.27 29.62 6.81
CA GLN A 106 9.02 28.24 7.26
C GLN A 106 8.55 28.23 8.72
N HIS A 107 9.25 28.94 9.61
CA HIS A 107 8.85 29.13 11.02
C HIS A 107 7.47 29.76 11.11
N GLN A 108 7.22 30.87 10.42
CA GLN A 108 5.94 31.57 10.47
C GLN A 108 4.76 30.65 10.09
N LYS A 109 4.93 29.80 9.07
CA LYS A 109 3.88 28.84 8.66
C LYS A 109 3.62 27.75 9.71
N MET A 110 4.67 27.22 10.34
CA MET A 110 4.55 26.24 11.43
C MET A 110 3.88 26.85 12.65
N ASP A 111 4.34 28.03 13.09
CA ASP A 111 3.76 28.78 14.21
C ASP A 111 2.29 29.09 14.00
N ALA A 112 1.90 29.51 12.80
CA ALA A 112 0.52 29.76 12.46
C ALA A 112 -0.37 28.52 12.66
N PHE A 113 0.10 27.33 12.28
CA PHE A 113 -0.60 26.08 12.53
C PHE A 113 -0.64 25.73 14.03
N LEU A 114 0.50 25.87 14.73
CA LEU A 114 0.61 25.53 16.15
C LEU A 114 -0.29 26.42 17.05
N GLN A 115 -0.54 27.66 16.63
CA GLN A 115 -1.38 28.62 17.35
C GLN A 115 -2.86 28.59 16.93
N ASP A 116 -3.22 28.02 15.79
CA ASP A 116 -4.59 27.92 15.31
C ASP A 116 -5.23 26.55 15.63
N SER A 117 -5.91 26.48 16.79
CA SER A 117 -6.64 25.29 17.20
C SER A 117 -7.74 24.88 16.21
N SER A 118 -8.31 25.84 15.46
CA SER A 118 -9.32 25.58 14.44
C SER A 118 -8.71 24.92 13.21
N ALA A 119 -7.52 25.37 12.77
CA ALA A 119 -6.78 24.72 11.70
C ALA A 119 -6.41 23.27 12.07
N GLN A 120 -5.90 23.07 13.28
CA GLN A 120 -5.60 21.72 13.80
C GLN A 120 -6.84 20.82 13.84
N ALA A 121 -7.99 21.34 14.25
CA ALA A 121 -9.23 20.58 14.28
C ALA A 121 -9.71 20.22 12.87
N ARG A 122 -9.60 21.14 11.90
CA ARG A 122 -9.94 20.87 10.49
C ARG A 122 -9.00 19.82 9.88
N ASP A 123 -7.70 19.89 10.15
CA ASP A 123 -6.71 18.93 9.66
C ASP A 123 -7.02 17.52 10.19
N ARG A 124 -7.20 17.36 11.51
CA ARG A 124 -7.58 16.07 12.11
C ARG A 124 -8.88 15.52 11.54
N LYS A 125 -9.90 16.38 11.35
CA LYS A 125 -11.17 15.94 10.77
C LYS A 125 -11.00 15.46 9.34
N LYS A 126 -10.15 16.13 8.55
CA LYS A 126 -9.83 15.71 7.18
C LYS A 126 -9.15 14.34 7.18
N LEU A 127 -8.10 14.16 7.99
CA LEU A 127 -7.40 12.87 8.10
C LEU A 127 -8.35 11.74 8.48
N GLN A 128 -9.21 11.95 9.48
CA GLN A 128 -10.21 10.96 9.89
C GLN A 128 -11.23 10.64 8.77
N GLU A 129 -11.61 11.63 7.96
CA GLU A 129 -12.51 11.41 6.83
C GLU A 129 -11.82 10.64 5.70
N ASP A 130 -10.56 10.95 5.41
CA ASP A 130 -9.74 10.24 4.42
C ASP A 130 -9.53 8.77 4.85
N ASP A 131 -9.22 8.51 6.11
CA ASP A 131 -9.12 7.15 6.69
C ASP A 131 -10.44 6.38 6.54
N ARG A 132 -11.56 7.01 6.88
CA ARG A 132 -12.89 6.39 6.77
C ARG A 132 -13.20 6.02 5.31
N GLN A 133 -12.95 6.92 4.37
CA GLN A 133 -13.18 6.66 2.94
C GLN A 133 -12.30 5.51 2.44
N THR A 134 -11.06 5.45 2.88
CA THR A 134 -10.14 4.34 2.58
C THR A 134 -10.68 3.01 3.10
N VAL A 135 -11.14 2.97 4.35
CA VAL A 135 -11.76 1.77 4.95
C VAL A 135 -13.03 1.36 4.19
N ASP A 136 -13.89 2.31 3.83
CA ASP A 136 -15.12 2.06 3.09
C ASP A 136 -14.81 1.44 1.71
N LEU A 137 -13.83 1.99 0.97
CA LEU A 137 -13.42 1.48 -0.34
C LEU A 137 -12.76 0.10 -0.24
N LEU A 138 -11.82 -0.09 0.70
CA LEU A 138 -11.17 -1.38 0.93
C LEU A 138 -12.19 -2.50 1.21
N THR A 139 -13.20 -2.21 2.02
CA THR A 139 -14.26 -3.16 2.37
C THR A 139 -15.03 -3.65 1.16
N LEU A 140 -15.14 -2.84 0.12
CA LEU A 140 -15.89 -3.15 -1.11
C LEU A 140 -15.06 -3.95 -2.13
N LEU A 141 -13.72 -3.91 -2.08
CA LEU A 141 -12.85 -4.52 -3.10
C LEU A 141 -13.22 -5.97 -3.43
N PRO A 142 -13.43 -6.90 -2.47
CA PRO A 142 -13.72 -8.30 -2.79
C PRO A 142 -15.02 -8.51 -3.57
N GLN A 143 -15.96 -7.57 -3.50
CA GLN A 143 -17.27 -7.67 -4.14
C GLN A 143 -17.36 -6.82 -5.40
N ALA A 144 -16.65 -5.68 -5.44
CA ALA A 144 -16.68 -4.73 -6.55
C ALA A 144 -16.05 -5.31 -7.82
N PHE A 145 -15.18 -6.32 -7.69
CA PHE A 145 -14.39 -6.81 -8.81
C PHE A 145 -14.48 -8.32 -9.00
N LEU A 146 -14.27 -8.73 -10.25
CA LEU A 146 -13.90 -10.09 -10.63
C LEU A 146 -12.38 -10.19 -10.59
N TRP A 147 -11.87 -11.17 -9.85
CA TRP A 147 -10.45 -11.34 -9.58
C TRP A 147 -9.87 -12.53 -10.30
N THR A 148 -8.65 -12.39 -10.85
CA THR A 148 -7.87 -13.48 -11.44
C THR A 148 -6.42 -13.41 -10.99
N CYS A 149 -5.74 -14.55 -10.86
CA CYS A 149 -4.31 -14.58 -10.54
C CYS A 149 -3.48 -14.20 -11.76
N GLY A 150 -2.56 -13.22 -11.61
CA GLY A 150 -1.61 -12.80 -12.64
C GLY A 150 -0.25 -13.50 -12.51
N GLY A 151 0.06 -14.03 -11.34
CA GLY A 151 1.32 -14.74 -11.06
C GLY A 151 1.86 -14.44 -9.67
N THR A 152 2.90 -15.18 -9.31
CA THR A 152 3.62 -14.99 -8.05
C THR A 152 5.11 -14.96 -8.33
N GLN A 153 5.80 -13.97 -7.79
CA GLN A 153 7.26 -13.87 -7.79
C GLN A 153 7.72 -13.65 -6.34
N ASP A 154 8.47 -14.59 -5.79
CA ASP A 154 8.87 -14.62 -4.39
C ASP A 154 7.66 -14.53 -3.45
N THR A 155 7.57 -13.48 -2.66
CA THR A 155 6.42 -13.21 -1.77
C THR A 155 5.39 -12.26 -2.38
N GLN A 156 5.60 -11.79 -3.62
CA GLN A 156 4.69 -10.87 -4.28
C GLN A 156 3.74 -11.65 -5.21
N MET A 157 2.45 -11.47 -5.00
CA MET A 157 1.42 -12.05 -5.85
C MET A 157 0.66 -10.92 -6.55
N THR A 158 0.53 -11.03 -7.86
CA THR A 158 -0.29 -10.12 -8.67
C THR A 158 -1.69 -10.69 -8.84
N LEU A 159 -2.68 -9.87 -8.59
CA LEU A 159 -4.11 -10.17 -8.78
C LEU A 159 -4.68 -9.14 -9.75
N HIS A 160 -5.14 -9.60 -10.91
CA HIS A 160 -5.83 -8.75 -11.88
C HIS A 160 -7.29 -8.57 -11.46
N PHE A 161 -7.81 -7.36 -11.60
CA PHE A 161 -9.20 -7.05 -11.32
C PHE A 161 -9.92 -6.35 -12.48
N LYS A 162 -11.20 -6.69 -12.65
CA LYS A 162 -12.13 -6.02 -13.57
C LYS A 162 -13.45 -5.77 -12.87
N PRO A 163 -14.24 -4.76 -13.27
CA PRO A 163 -15.51 -4.49 -12.65
C PRO A 163 -16.41 -5.73 -12.62
N ASN A 164 -17.02 -5.98 -11.47
CA ASN A 164 -18.04 -7.02 -11.35
C ASN A 164 -19.39 -6.44 -11.83
N PRO A 165 -19.99 -6.97 -12.93
CA PRO A 165 -21.22 -6.44 -13.48
C PRO A 165 -22.43 -6.59 -12.54
N THR A 166 -22.34 -7.45 -11.53
CA THR A 166 -23.40 -7.61 -10.52
C THR A 166 -23.20 -6.73 -9.30
N PHE A 167 -22.11 -5.98 -9.23
CA PHE A 167 -21.84 -5.06 -8.12
C PHE A 167 -22.75 -3.81 -8.19
N HIS A 168 -23.44 -3.54 -7.09
CA HIS A 168 -24.24 -2.35 -6.93
C HIS A 168 -23.54 -1.44 -5.92
N ALA A 169 -23.00 -0.31 -6.40
CA ALA A 169 -22.31 0.64 -5.55
C ALA A 169 -23.25 1.18 -4.46
N PRO A 170 -22.92 1.04 -3.17
CA PRO A 170 -23.78 1.46 -2.06
C PRO A 170 -23.91 2.99 -1.95
N ASN A 171 -22.95 3.72 -2.46
CA ASN A 171 -22.89 5.18 -2.43
C ASN A 171 -22.27 5.73 -3.71
N ARG A 172 -22.12 7.04 -3.78
CA ARG A 172 -21.60 7.73 -4.97
C ARG A 172 -20.10 7.49 -5.14
N GLU A 173 -19.37 7.54 -4.04
CA GLU A 173 -17.93 7.35 -4.00
C GLU A 173 -17.55 5.95 -4.52
N ALA A 174 -18.27 4.92 -4.07
CA ALA A 174 -18.06 3.55 -4.51
C ALA A 174 -18.40 3.32 -6.00
N ARG A 175 -19.11 4.25 -6.66
CA ARG A 175 -19.47 4.11 -8.07
C ARG A 175 -18.24 4.08 -8.98
N VAL A 176 -17.13 4.72 -8.60
CA VAL A 176 -15.88 4.66 -9.37
C VAL A 176 -15.40 3.21 -9.56
N LEU A 177 -15.63 2.33 -8.59
CA LEU A 177 -15.24 0.93 -8.66
C LEU A 177 -15.91 0.16 -9.80
N SER A 178 -17.08 0.61 -10.28
CA SER A 178 -17.75 -0.01 -11.43
C SER A 178 -17.11 0.33 -12.78
N GLY A 179 -16.15 1.25 -12.80
CA GLY A 179 -15.51 1.74 -14.03
C GLY A 179 -14.01 1.48 -14.11
N VAL A 180 -13.39 0.80 -13.14
CA VAL A 180 -11.94 0.63 -13.10
C VAL A 180 -11.53 -0.82 -13.27
N GLU A 181 -10.41 -1.05 -13.98
CA GLU A 181 -9.68 -2.33 -14.03
C GLU A 181 -8.22 -2.10 -13.70
N GLY A 182 -7.50 -3.15 -13.31
CA GLY A 182 -6.08 -3.03 -13.02
C GLY A 182 -5.49 -4.21 -12.28
N ASP A 183 -4.45 -3.92 -11.52
CA ASP A 183 -3.63 -4.88 -10.79
C ASP A 183 -3.51 -4.50 -9.32
N LEU A 184 -3.67 -5.49 -8.47
CA LEU A 184 -3.37 -5.46 -7.06
C LEU A 184 -2.17 -6.38 -6.80
N VAL A 185 -1.05 -5.81 -6.34
CA VAL A 185 0.11 -6.59 -5.90
C VAL A 185 0.07 -6.70 -4.39
N VAL A 186 0.19 -7.91 -3.89
CA VAL A 186 0.13 -8.21 -2.45
C VAL A 186 1.35 -8.99 -1.98
N ASN A 187 1.77 -8.74 -0.74
CA ASN A 187 2.68 -9.63 -0.04
C ASN A 187 1.90 -10.84 0.46
N SER A 188 2.16 -12.02 -0.13
CA SER A 188 1.42 -13.25 0.14
C SER A 188 1.66 -13.82 1.54
N SER A 189 2.81 -13.53 2.16
CA SER A 189 3.14 -14.00 3.52
C SER A 189 2.55 -13.12 4.61
N GLN A 190 2.47 -11.82 4.39
CA GLN A 190 1.94 -10.85 5.34
C GLN A 190 0.48 -10.46 5.06
N HIS A 191 -0.06 -10.82 3.89
CA HIS A 191 -1.36 -10.39 3.40
C HIS A 191 -1.52 -8.86 3.38
N ARG A 192 -0.47 -8.15 2.94
CA ARG A 192 -0.45 -6.69 2.86
C ARG A 192 -0.45 -6.23 1.40
N ILE A 193 -1.10 -5.12 1.13
CA ILE A 193 -1.08 -4.48 -0.19
C ILE A 193 0.30 -3.83 -0.39
N ILE A 194 0.95 -4.16 -1.52
CA ILE A 194 2.18 -3.55 -1.99
C ILE A 194 1.86 -2.42 -2.96
N SER A 195 1.03 -2.69 -3.97
CA SER A 195 0.60 -1.66 -4.90
C SER A 195 -0.79 -1.92 -5.44
N LEU A 196 -1.46 -0.84 -5.84
CA LEU A 196 -2.75 -0.85 -6.52
C LEU A 196 -2.67 0.09 -7.72
N LYS A 197 -2.71 -0.47 -8.92
CA LYS A 197 -2.62 0.28 -10.19
C LYS A 197 -3.84 -0.01 -11.04
N GLY A 198 -4.35 1.02 -11.72
CA GLY A 198 -5.50 0.80 -12.59
C GLY A 198 -5.85 1.99 -13.46
N GLN A 199 -6.89 1.77 -14.26
CA GLN A 199 -7.43 2.77 -15.18
C GLN A 199 -8.95 2.74 -15.23
N LEU A 200 -9.55 3.88 -15.54
CA LEU A 200 -10.95 3.95 -15.88
C LEU A 200 -11.18 3.45 -17.32
N ILE A 201 -11.99 2.40 -17.46
CA ILE A 201 -12.30 1.80 -18.77
C ILE A 201 -13.55 2.38 -19.44
N HIS A 202 -14.37 3.11 -18.68
CA HIS A 202 -15.49 3.88 -19.21
C HIS A 202 -15.80 5.09 -18.32
N ASP A 203 -16.56 6.04 -18.86
CA ASP A 203 -16.96 7.24 -18.13
C ASP A 203 -17.81 6.89 -16.89
N VAL A 204 -17.49 7.50 -15.77
CA VAL A 204 -18.26 7.37 -14.52
C VAL A 204 -18.95 8.67 -14.19
N LYS A 205 -20.29 8.66 -14.19
CA LYS A 205 -21.14 9.84 -13.94
C LYS A 205 -21.72 9.82 -12.54
N PHE A 206 -21.67 10.97 -11.87
CA PHE A 206 -22.21 11.19 -10.54
C PHE A 206 -23.42 12.11 -10.63
N GLY A 207 -24.56 11.66 -10.08
CA GLY A 207 -25.82 12.44 -10.16
C GLY A 207 -26.24 12.76 -11.59
N GLY A 208 -26.11 11.79 -12.53
CA GLY A 208 -26.40 12.01 -13.94
C GLY A 208 -25.42 12.95 -14.66
N GLY A 209 -24.23 13.19 -14.06
CA GLY A 209 -23.22 14.15 -14.55
C GLY A 209 -23.29 15.53 -13.89
N LEU A 210 -24.37 15.83 -13.14
CA LEU A 210 -24.50 17.12 -12.45
C LEU A 210 -23.53 17.31 -11.29
N LEU A 211 -23.17 16.22 -10.62
CA LEU A 211 -22.25 16.24 -9.47
C LEU A 211 -20.81 15.93 -9.86
N GLY A 212 -20.59 15.60 -11.11
CA GLY A 212 -19.28 15.30 -11.66
C GLY A 212 -19.29 14.14 -12.65
N GLU A 213 -18.19 14.02 -13.36
CA GLU A 213 -17.94 12.96 -14.32
C GLU A 213 -16.44 12.70 -14.38
N LEU A 214 -16.05 11.44 -14.33
CA LEU A 214 -14.71 10.98 -14.64
C LEU A 214 -14.70 10.34 -16.02
N LYS A 215 -13.73 10.70 -16.84
CA LYS A 215 -13.59 10.19 -18.20
C LYS A 215 -12.76 8.90 -18.23
N ALA A 216 -13.11 8.02 -19.16
CA ALA A 216 -12.31 6.84 -19.50
C ALA A 216 -10.85 7.23 -19.81
N GLY A 217 -9.92 6.33 -19.54
CA GLY A 217 -8.49 6.55 -19.75
C GLY A 217 -7.76 7.22 -18.58
N GLY A 218 -8.47 7.69 -17.55
CA GLY A 218 -7.82 8.15 -16.31
C GLY A 218 -7.13 7.01 -15.59
N THR A 219 -5.98 7.28 -14.97
CA THR A 219 -5.14 6.27 -14.29
C THR A 219 -4.94 6.60 -12.82
N PHE A 220 -4.65 5.58 -12.04
CA PHE A 220 -4.15 5.69 -10.66
C PHE A 220 -3.09 4.64 -10.40
N ASP A 221 -2.11 5.00 -9.57
CA ASP A 221 -1.02 4.16 -9.12
C ASP A 221 -0.69 4.53 -7.68
N ILE A 222 -0.80 3.56 -6.78
CA ILE A 222 -0.49 3.72 -5.36
C ILE A 222 0.53 2.66 -4.99
N GLU A 223 1.69 3.09 -4.48
CA GLU A 223 2.73 2.19 -4.00
C GLU A 223 2.91 2.32 -2.49
N ARG A 224 3.20 1.19 -1.86
CA ARG A 224 3.47 1.09 -0.42
C ARG A 224 4.74 0.31 -0.19
N ARG A 225 5.45 0.68 0.87
CA ARG A 225 6.67 -0.03 1.32
C ARG A 225 6.60 -0.30 2.82
N GLU A 226 7.20 -1.41 3.20
CA GLU A 226 7.42 -1.72 4.60
C GLU A 226 8.58 -0.87 5.12
N MET A 227 8.29 0.04 6.06
CA MET A 227 9.28 0.95 6.64
C MET A 227 9.99 0.35 7.85
N SER A 228 9.27 -0.48 8.59
CA SER A 228 9.78 -1.32 9.68
C SER A 228 8.90 -2.57 9.76
N GLN A 229 9.27 -3.56 10.54
CA GLN A 229 8.57 -4.84 10.60
C GLN A 229 7.07 -4.68 10.82
N GLY A 230 6.27 -4.99 9.80
CA GLY A 230 4.82 -4.90 9.80
C GLY A 230 4.23 -3.51 9.55
N GLU A 231 5.05 -2.46 9.54
CA GLU A 231 4.62 -1.06 9.35
C GLU A 231 4.75 -0.62 7.89
N TRP A 232 3.62 -0.56 7.19
CA TRP A 232 3.55 -0.25 5.77
C TRP A 232 3.05 1.18 5.55
N GLN A 233 3.79 1.98 4.77
CA GLN A 233 3.44 3.35 4.44
C GLN A 233 3.24 3.52 2.94
N ILE A 234 2.34 4.42 2.54
CA ILE A 234 2.23 4.86 1.15
C ILE A 234 3.47 5.70 0.84
N THR A 235 4.20 5.32 -0.19
CA THR A 235 5.40 6.03 -0.65
C THR A 235 5.15 6.83 -1.91
N GLU A 236 4.23 6.38 -2.75
CA GLU A 236 3.92 7.03 -4.02
C GLU A 236 2.42 6.96 -4.29
N THR A 237 1.86 8.07 -4.78
CA THR A 237 0.48 8.15 -5.24
C THR A 237 0.46 8.99 -6.51
N HIS A 238 0.07 8.37 -7.62
CA HIS A 238 -0.09 9.04 -8.90
C HIS A 238 -1.56 8.90 -9.33
N VAL A 239 -2.27 10.01 -9.45
CA VAL A 239 -3.67 10.04 -9.87
C VAL A 239 -3.80 11.01 -11.02
N HIS A 240 -4.11 10.48 -12.19
CA HIS A 240 -4.28 11.26 -13.42
C HIS A 240 -5.68 10.99 -13.98
N LEU A 241 -6.68 11.66 -13.44
CA LEU A 241 -8.07 11.55 -13.85
C LEU A 241 -8.48 12.76 -14.68
N GLN A 242 -9.16 12.50 -15.77
CA GLN A 242 -9.78 13.54 -16.59
C GLN A 242 -11.26 13.66 -16.24
N GLY A 243 -11.73 14.88 -16.02
CA GLY A 243 -13.10 15.13 -15.65
C GLY A 243 -13.22 16.22 -14.61
N HIS A 244 -14.36 16.32 -13.97
CA HIS A 244 -14.60 17.19 -12.84
C HIS A 244 -15.37 16.43 -11.77
N MET A 245 -14.94 16.58 -10.51
CA MET A 245 -15.57 15.93 -9.38
C MET A 245 -15.77 16.92 -8.25
N LEU A 246 -17.03 17.14 -7.89
CA LEU A 246 -17.38 17.92 -6.71
C LEU A 246 -17.32 17.08 -5.41
N LEU A 247 -17.16 15.76 -5.53
CA LEU A 247 -17.35 14.81 -4.43
C LEU A 247 -16.05 14.36 -3.74
N PHE A 248 -14.92 14.34 -4.45
CA PHE A 248 -13.63 13.96 -3.86
C PHE A 248 -12.82 15.21 -3.54
N LYS A 249 -13.09 15.79 -2.39
CA LYS A 249 -12.36 16.99 -1.94
C LYS A 249 -10.89 16.73 -1.63
N SER A 250 -10.50 15.47 -1.41
CA SER A 250 -9.16 15.07 -1.01
C SER A 250 -8.26 14.63 -2.16
N VAL A 251 -8.82 14.21 -3.29
CA VAL A 251 -8.06 13.75 -4.46
C VAL A 251 -8.15 14.79 -5.57
N SER A 252 -7.04 15.37 -5.95
CA SER A 252 -6.94 16.20 -7.16
C SER A 252 -7.14 15.34 -8.39
N GLU A 253 -7.74 15.89 -9.45
CA GLU A 253 -7.87 15.20 -10.74
C GLU A 253 -6.52 14.81 -11.36
N GLN A 254 -5.48 15.53 -10.97
CA GLN A 254 -4.09 15.23 -11.30
C GLN A 254 -3.22 15.50 -10.08
N GLN A 255 -2.60 14.46 -9.54
CA GLN A 255 -1.73 14.53 -8.38
C GLN A 255 -0.64 13.48 -8.48
N ASP A 256 0.60 13.90 -8.26
CA ASP A 256 1.74 13.05 -8.03
C ASP A 256 2.30 13.39 -6.65
N ASP A 257 2.20 12.45 -5.72
CA ASP A 257 2.67 12.58 -4.34
C ASP A 257 3.72 11.50 -4.05
N GLU A 258 4.91 11.92 -3.69
CA GLU A 258 6.04 11.06 -3.35
C GLU A 258 6.48 11.32 -1.92
N LYS A 259 6.59 10.26 -1.12
CA LYS A 259 7.02 10.31 0.28
C LYS A 259 8.28 9.50 0.50
N SER A 260 9.21 10.07 1.24
CA SER A 260 10.53 9.47 1.50
C SER A 260 11.06 9.81 2.89
N ASN A 261 12.20 9.22 3.26
CA ASN A 261 12.90 9.54 4.51
C ASN A 261 12.04 9.35 5.77
N PHE A 262 11.25 8.28 5.79
CA PHE A 262 10.38 7.94 6.90
C PHE A 262 11.16 7.69 8.18
N LYS A 263 10.69 8.29 9.28
CA LYS A 263 11.17 8.05 10.64
C LYS A 263 9.97 7.81 11.55
N LEU A 264 9.92 6.66 12.21
CA LEU A 264 8.90 6.38 13.21
C LEU A 264 9.11 7.29 14.43
N LEU A 265 8.04 7.93 14.87
CA LEU A 265 8.06 8.83 16.02
C LEU A 265 7.58 8.10 17.28
N PRO A 266 8.15 8.40 18.46
CA PRO A 266 7.64 7.86 19.71
C PRO A 266 6.17 8.24 19.94
N SER A 267 5.40 7.37 20.59
CA SER A 267 3.99 7.64 20.92
C SER A 267 3.80 8.88 21.79
N SER A 268 4.79 9.22 22.62
CA SER A 268 4.85 10.41 23.47
C SER A 268 5.27 11.69 22.74
N PHE A 269 5.51 11.62 21.41
CA PHE A 269 6.03 12.74 20.65
C PHE A 269 5.04 13.91 20.60
N SER A 270 5.45 15.07 21.14
CA SER A 270 4.62 16.28 21.20
C SER A 270 4.76 17.14 19.95
N SER A 271 3.85 18.12 19.80
CA SER A 271 3.93 19.09 18.69
C SER A 271 5.17 20.00 18.80
N ASP A 272 5.60 20.34 19.99
CA ASP A 272 6.78 21.18 20.22
C ASP A 272 8.08 20.40 19.88
N GLN A 273 8.10 19.09 20.18
CA GLN A 273 9.18 18.21 19.73
C GLN A 273 9.17 18.06 18.21
N ALA A 274 7.98 18.00 17.58
CA ALA A 274 7.85 17.93 16.13
C ALA A 274 8.43 19.16 15.45
N GLU A 275 8.14 20.36 15.94
CA GLU A 275 8.71 21.59 15.43
C GLU A 275 10.25 21.58 15.51
N SER A 276 10.79 21.25 16.69
CA SER A 276 12.24 21.16 16.90
C SER A 276 12.92 20.16 15.97
N GLU A 277 12.30 18.98 15.78
CA GLU A 277 12.82 17.94 14.90
C GLU A 277 12.75 18.35 13.42
N LEU A 278 11.65 19.00 13.00
CA LEU A 278 11.48 19.48 11.63
C LEU A 278 12.52 20.55 11.27
N LEU A 279 12.85 21.46 12.19
CA LEU A 279 13.84 22.50 11.99
C LEU A 279 15.27 21.98 11.84
N GLN A 280 15.56 20.80 12.41
CA GLN A 280 16.87 20.16 12.26
C GLN A 280 17.03 19.43 10.91
N LYS A 281 15.95 19.22 10.16
CA LYS A 281 16.04 18.56 8.85
C LYS A 281 16.66 19.47 7.82
N GLY A 282 17.64 18.95 7.08
CA GLY A 282 18.17 19.61 5.90
C GLY A 282 17.16 19.69 4.76
N ASP A 283 17.37 20.62 3.85
CA ASP A 283 16.63 20.63 2.58
C ASP A 283 17.13 19.45 1.73
N LEU A 284 16.21 18.57 1.33
CA LEU A 284 16.55 17.53 0.36
C LEU A 284 16.49 18.13 -1.03
N ALA A 285 17.57 17.94 -1.79
CA ALA A 285 17.58 18.33 -3.19
C ALA A 285 16.53 17.47 -3.92
N THR A 286 15.50 18.10 -4.45
CA THR A 286 14.62 17.48 -5.44
C THR A 286 15.41 17.44 -6.76
N ASN A 287 15.85 16.25 -7.16
CA ASN A 287 16.37 16.02 -8.50
C ASN A 287 15.28 16.15 -9.56
#